data_6342ef8e5ac247fdb26ebf118ff494e0
#
_entry.id   6342ef8e5ac247fdb26ebf118ff494e0
#
_cell.length_a   1.000
_cell.length_b   1.000
_cell.length_c   1.000
_cell.angle_alpha   90.00
_cell.angle_beta   90.00
_cell.angle_gamma   90.00
#
_symmetry.space_group_name_H-M   'P 1'
#
loop_
_entity.id
_entity.type
_entity.pdbx_description
1 polymer ?
#
loop_
_entity_poly.entity_id
_entity_poly.type
_entity_poly.pdbx_seq_one_letter_code
_entity_poly.pdbx_strand_id
1 'polypeptide(L)'
;ASAHSVNQKADSLAIVQMRERMAEIRKTRPTVALVLSGGGAKGAAHVGVIRRIEELGIPVDMVLGTSMGGLVGALYSLGYTPDQLDEIVSNIDWEWAFSDKLSREFISYEDMKYKEKYMLSIPFFYEKDYFEAKMQHDMRYGVMRKLHDDFHIGADSPDGMALLKHNLLGSLPSGYIYGQNVNNLISSLTVGYQDSLDFKDFPKPFVCIAADMVSGKAKIWHSGKINQAMRSTMSIPGLFAPVRVDGMVLVDGGLRDNYPTSLAREMGADIIIGVDLSQGRRAYTDVNNIADIISQGIDML
;
A
#
# COMPACT_ATOMS: atom_id res chain seq x y z
N ALA A 1 -23.70 -12.97 6.79
CA ALA A 1 -23.27 -11.97 5.82
C ALA A 1 -21.77 -12.16 5.59
N SER A 2 -21.30 -12.15 4.34
CA SER A 2 -19.86 -12.20 4.07
C SER A 2 -19.22 -10.90 4.56
N ALA A 3 -17.94 -10.95 4.99
CA ALA A 3 -17.19 -9.75 5.40
C ALA A 3 -17.31 -8.62 4.36
N HIS A 4 -17.33 -9.00 3.09
CA HIS A 4 -17.52 -8.08 1.96
C HIS A 4 -18.87 -7.33 1.97
N SER A 5 -19.98 -7.98 2.30
CA SER A 5 -21.29 -7.32 2.36
C SER A 5 -21.41 -6.37 3.56
N VAL A 6 -20.70 -6.66 4.64
CA VAL A 6 -20.62 -5.78 5.82
C VAL A 6 -19.82 -4.52 5.48
N ASN A 7 -18.68 -4.66 4.81
CA ASN A 7 -17.86 -3.52 4.38
C ASN A 7 -18.60 -2.59 3.43
N GLN A 8 -19.32 -3.13 2.43
CA GLN A 8 -20.09 -2.29 1.50
C GLN A 8 -21.20 -1.46 2.20
N LYS A 9 -21.87 -2.03 3.22
CA LYS A 9 -22.85 -1.28 4.00
C LYS A 9 -22.19 -0.18 4.83
N ALA A 10 -21.03 -0.48 5.43
CA ALA A 10 -20.28 0.50 6.21
C ALA A 10 -19.79 1.65 5.32
N ASP A 11 -19.25 1.33 4.13
CA ASP A 11 -18.78 2.33 3.16
C ASP A 11 -19.94 3.23 2.71
N SER A 12 -21.11 2.65 2.39
CA SER A 12 -22.31 3.42 2.02
C SER A 12 -22.78 4.34 3.14
N LEU A 13 -22.75 3.85 4.39
CA LEU A 13 -23.13 4.66 5.55
C LEU A 13 -22.15 5.82 5.76
N ALA A 14 -20.85 5.57 5.64
CA ALA A 14 -19.83 6.60 5.77
C ALA A 14 -19.96 7.70 4.71
N ILE A 15 -20.27 7.34 3.47
CA ILE A 15 -20.55 8.30 2.39
C ILE A 15 -21.75 9.18 2.76
N VAL A 16 -22.83 8.60 3.28
CA VAL A 16 -24.03 9.35 3.70
C VAL A 16 -23.69 10.30 4.86
N GLN A 17 -23.00 9.83 5.90
CA GLN A 17 -22.60 10.65 7.04
C GLN A 17 -21.68 11.82 6.62
N MET A 18 -20.75 11.58 5.70
CA MET A 18 -19.89 12.63 5.18
C MET A 18 -20.70 13.66 4.38
N ARG A 19 -21.67 13.22 3.57
CA ARG A 19 -22.57 14.08 2.82
C ARG A 19 -23.42 14.96 3.74
N GLU A 20 -23.92 14.43 4.84
CA GLU A 20 -24.65 15.18 5.86
C GLU A 20 -23.76 16.26 6.50
N ARG A 21 -22.52 15.92 6.86
CA ARG A 21 -21.56 16.89 7.39
C ARG A 21 -21.28 18.00 6.38
N MET A 22 -21.06 17.64 5.11
CA MET A 22 -20.85 18.62 4.06
C MET A 22 -22.08 19.50 3.84
N ALA A 23 -23.27 18.94 3.96
CA ALA A 23 -24.52 19.72 3.85
C ALA A 23 -24.65 20.79 4.95
N GLU A 24 -24.17 20.53 6.17
CA GLU A 24 -24.15 21.52 7.22
C GLU A 24 -23.18 22.69 6.88
N ILE A 25 -21.97 22.39 6.43
CA ILE A 25 -20.99 23.40 6.01
C ILE A 25 -21.52 24.23 4.84
N ARG A 26 -22.19 23.56 3.89
CA ARG A 26 -22.77 24.20 2.69
C ARG A 26 -23.78 25.31 3.01
N LYS A 27 -24.39 25.30 4.20
CA LYS A 27 -25.28 26.39 4.64
C LYS A 27 -24.55 27.73 4.76
N THR A 28 -23.25 27.71 4.93
CA THR A 28 -22.43 28.93 5.16
C THR A 28 -21.49 29.23 3.99
N ARG A 29 -20.97 28.22 3.32
CA ARG A 29 -20.05 28.37 2.19
C ARG A 29 -19.98 27.06 1.38
N PRO A 30 -19.50 27.10 0.14
CA PRO A 30 -19.20 25.88 -0.61
C PRO A 30 -18.19 24.99 0.14
N THR A 31 -18.39 23.68 0.06
CA THR A 31 -17.49 22.69 0.65
C THR A 31 -16.33 22.40 -0.28
N VAL A 32 -15.14 22.22 0.29
CA VAL A 32 -13.90 21.99 -0.44
C VAL A 32 -13.30 20.64 -0.07
N ALA A 33 -13.10 19.79 -1.05
CA ALA A 33 -12.32 18.55 -0.91
C ALA A 33 -10.94 18.72 -1.54
N LEU A 34 -9.93 18.25 -0.85
CA LEU A 34 -8.58 18.03 -1.38
C LEU A 34 -8.43 16.57 -1.80
N VAL A 35 -8.13 16.33 -3.06
CA VAL A 35 -7.95 14.98 -3.62
C VAL A 35 -6.52 14.82 -4.13
N LEU A 36 -5.80 13.85 -3.58
CA LEU A 36 -4.39 13.59 -3.83
C LEU A 36 -4.21 12.23 -4.51
N SER A 37 -3.75 12.23 -5.74
CA SER A 37 -3.52 10.99 -6.48
C SER A 37 -2.32 10.19 -5.98
N GLY A 38 -2.24 8.92 -6.35
CA GLY A 38 -1.01 8.16 -6.29
C GLY A 38 0.03 8.70 -7.27
N GLY A 39 1.30 8.42 -7.02
CA GLY A 39 2.39 8.89 -7.90
C GLY A 39 3.78 8.51 -7.40
N GLY A 40 3.89 7.59 -6.43
CA GLY A 40 5.16 7.16 -5.87
C GLY A 40 5.99 8.34 -5.34
N ALA A 41 7.26 8.38 -5.69
CA ALA A 41 8.19 9.43 -5.23
C ALA A 41 7.76 10.86 -5.60
N LYS A 42 6.97 11.04 -6.66
CA LYS A 42 6.43 12.36 -7.04
C LYS A 42 5.44 12.92 -6.02
N GLY A 43 4.94 12.08 -5.11
CA GLY A 43 4.02 12.50 -4.05
C GLY A 43 4.55 13.61 -3.15
N ALA A 44 5.86 13.86 -3.14
CA ALA A 44 6.44 15.05 -2.53
C ALA A 44 5.80 16.36 -3.04
N ALA A 45 5.37 16.40 -4.29
CA ALA A 45 4.70 17.57 -4.87
C ALA A 45 3.37 17.92 -4.19
N HIS A 46 2.70 16.96 -3.57
CA HIS A 46 1.49 17.22 -2.78
C HIS A 46 1.73 18.24 -1.66
N VAL A 47 2.91 18.18 -1.02
CA VAL A 47 3.26 19.09 0.09
C VAL A 47 3.28 20.55 -0.38
N GLY A 48 3.85 20.80 -1.57
CA GLY A 48 3.87 22.15 -2.16
C GLY A 48 2.46 22.70 -2.44
N VAL A 49 1.55 21.84 -2.90
CA VAL A 49 0.15 22.26 -3.12
C VAL A 49 -0.56 22.52 -1.79
N ILE A 50 -0.39 21.66 -0.78
CA ILE A 50 -0.95 21.85 0.55
C ILE A 50 -0.47 23.16 1.15
N ARG A 51 0.84 23.46 1.04
CA ARG A 51 1.42 24.73 1.46
C ARG A 51 0.70 25.91 0.81
N ARG A 52 0.49 25.84 -0.49
CA ARG A 52 -0.18 26.93 -1.21
C ARG A 52 -1.64 27.10 -0.84
N ILE A 53 -2.35 26.02 -0.55
CA ILE A 53 -3.73 26.03 -0.05
C ILE A 53 -3.81 26.75 1.31
N GLU A 54 -2.91 26.42 2.24
CA GLU A 54 -2.83 27.02 3.57
C GLU A 54 -2.46 28.51 3.48
N GLU A 55 -1.46 28.88 2.65
CA GLU A 55 -1.07 30.28 2.41
C GLU A 55 -2.22 31.15 1.86
N LEU A 56 -3.06 30.56 1.02
CA LEU A 56 -4.22 31.25 0.46
C LEU A 56 -5.43 31.26 1.42
N GLY A 57 -5.33 30.60 2.57
CA GLY A 57 -6.43 30.48 3.52
C GLY A 57 -7.64 29.71 2.98
N ILE A 58 -7.42 28.79 2.04
CA ILE A 58 -8.50 27.98 1.46
C ILE A 58 -8.90 26.90 2.48
N PRO A 59 -10.16 26.88 2.93
CA PRO A 59 -10.62 25.86 3.87
C PRO A 59 -10.70 24.51 3.17
N VAL A 60 -10.10 23.47 3.77
CA VAL A 60 -10.23 22.09 3.34
C VAL A 60 -11.14 21.34 4.31
N ASP A 61 -12.28 20.86 3.82
CA ASP A 61 -13.32 20.21 4.63
C ASP A 61 -13.17 18.68 4.67
N MET A 62 -12.53 18.10 3.68
CA MET A 62 -12.15 16.68 3.65
C MET A 62 -10.96 16.46 2.74
N VAL A 63 -10.22 15.39 3.03
CA VAL A 63 -9.05 14.96 2.26
C VAL A 63 -9.26 13.53 1.80
N LEU A 64 -9.08 13.29 0.51
CA LEU A 64 -9.08 11.95 -0.07
C LEU A 64 -7.72 11.70 -0.73
N GLY A 65 -7.24 10.47 -0.62
CA GLY A 65 -5.96 10.14 -1.23
C GLY A 65 -5.79 8.68 -1.58
N THR A 66 -4.89 8.42 -2.51
CA THR A 66 -4.50 7.07 -2.93
C THR A 66 -2.99 6.97 -2.93
N SER A 67 -2.43 5.81 -2.50
CA SER A 67 -1.00 5.55 -2.49
C SER A 67 -0.23 6.65 -1.75
N MET A 68 0.76 7.29 -2.37
CA MET A 68 1.50 8.41 -1.75
C MET A 68 0.59 9.58 -1.39
N GLY A 69 -0.45 9.87 -2.19
CA GLY A 69 -1.46 10.86 -1.85
C GLY A 69 -2.26 10.47 -0.61
N GLY A 70 -2.47 9.17 -0.39
CA GLY A 70 -3.06 8.63 0.85
C GLY A 70 -2.17 8.84 2.06
N LEU A 71 -0.85 8.67 1.92
CA LEU A 71 0.11 8.92 3.01
C LEU A 71 0.17 10.40 3.38
N VAL A 72 0.44 11.26 2.41
CA VAL A 72 0.54 12.71 2.64
C VAL A 72 -0.79 13.27 3.13
N GLY A 73 -1.90 12.83 2.53
CA GLY A 73 -3.25 13.23 2.93
C GLY A 73 -3.61 12.81 4.35
N ALA A 74 -3.22 11.60 4.77
CA ALA A 74 -3.41 11.14 6.14
C ALA A 74 -2.69 12.03 7.14
N LEU A 75 -1.40 12.28 6.94
CA LEU A 75 -0.61 13.12 7.85
C LEU A 75 -1.17 14.55 7.91
N TYR A 76 -1.54 15.13 6.77
CA TYR A 76 -2.19 16.44 6.73
C TYR A 76 -3.54 16.45 7.49
N SER A 77 -4.31 15.38 7.36
CA SER A 77 -5.59 15.23 8.07
C SER A 77 -5.43 15.07 9.58
N LEU A 78 -4.32 14.48 10.03
CA LEU A 78 -3.95 14.38 11.45
C LEU A 78 -3.45 15.71 12.06
N GLY A 79 -3.25 16.75 11.23
CA GLY A 79 -2.86 18.08 11.67
C GLY A 79 -1.40 18.43 11.44
N TYR A 80 -0.64 17.64 10.68
CA TYR A 80 0.70 18.02 10.26
C TYR A 80 0.67 19.27 9.40
N THR A 81 1.53 20.22 9.71
CA THR A 81 1.68 21.44 8.91
C THR A 81 2.47 21.17 7.63
N PRO A 82 2.35 22.03 6.60
CA PRO A 82 3.16 21.89 5.38
C PRO A 82 4.67 21.86 5.65
N ASP A 83 5.17 22.58 6.65
CA ASP A 83 6.60 22.57 7.02
C ASP A 83 7.02 21.22 7.62
N GLN A 84 6.19 20.65 8.50
CA GLN A 84 6.43 19.33 9.06
C GLN A 84 6.37 18.24 7.98
N LEU A 85 5.43 18.33 7.04
CA LEU A 85 5.34 17.40 5.92
C LEU A 85 6.58 17.50 5.02
N ASP A 86 7.07 18.70 4.75
CA ASP A 86 8.27 18.93 3.94
C ASP A 86 9.53 18.38 4.63
N GLU A 87 9.64 18.62 5.95
CA GLU A 87 10.72 18.06 6.77
C GLU A 87 10.71 16.51 6.74
N ILE A 88 9.53 15.90 6.89
CA ILE A 88 9.37 14.44 6.83
C ILE A 88 9.81 13.92 5.46
N VAL A 89 9.25 14.47 4.38
CA VAL A 89 9.54 14.01 3.01
C VAL A 89 11.02 14.20 2.64
N SER A 90 11.64 15.28 3.10
CA SER A 90 13.04 15.61 2.80
C SER A 90 14.05 14.80 3.61
N ASN A 91 13.71 14.41 4.84
CA ASN A 91 14.63 13.73 5.75
C ASN A 91 14.47 12.20 5.80
N ILE A 92 13.40 11.65 5.20
CA ILE A 92 13.26 10.19 5.15
C ILE A 92 14.29 9.60 4.20
N ASP A 93 15.04 8.62 4.70
CA ASP A 93 15.80 7.71 3.84
C ASP A 93 14.82 6.75 3.15
N TRP A 94 14.38 7.14 1.95
CA TRP A 94 13.40 6.38 1.16
C TRP A 94 13.94 5.02 0.73
N GLU A 95 15.25 4.90 0.50
CA GLU A 95 15.86 3.60 0.15
C GLU A 95 15.76 2.63 1.34
N TRP A 96 16.03 3.11 2.54
CA TRP A 96 15.86 2.31 3.75
C TRP A 96 14.38 2.01 4.02
N ALA A 97 13.50 3.02 3.96
CA ALA A 97 12.08 2.89 4.25
C ALA A 97 11.39 1.87 3.31
N PHE A 98 11.74 1.88 2.02
CA PHE A 98 11.24 0.94 1.01
C PHE A 98 12.12 -0.30 0.86
N SER A 99 12.78 -0.72 1.92
CA SER A 99 13.52 -1.97 1.99
C SER A 99 13.20 -2.70 3.29
N ASP A 100 13.54 -3.99 3.37
CA ASP A 100 13.51 -4.76 4.61
C ASP A 100 14.92 -4.89 5.22
N LYS A 101 15.84 -4.01 4.81
CA LYS A 101 17.21 -4.01 5.32
C LYS A 101 17.20 -3.54 6.78
N LEU A 102 17.88 -4.27 7.62
CA LEU A 102 18.21 -3.79 8.96
C LEU A 102 19.16 -2.59 8.85
N SER A 103 18.98 -1.59 9.71
CA SER A 103 19.97 -0.52 9.84
C SER A 103 21.35 -1.11 10.12
N ARG A 104 22.40 -0.55 9.50
CA ARG A 104 23.79 -1.02 9.68
C ARG A 104 24.22 -1.07 11.15
N GLU A 105 23.63 -0.24 11.98
CA GLU A 105 23.89 -0.19 13.43
C GLU A 105 23.44 -1.46 14.16
N PHE A 106 22.51 -2.21 13.61
CA PHE A 106 21.97 -3.45 14.17
C PHE A 106 22.52 -4.72 13.51
N ILE A 107 23.41 -4.58 12.53
CA ILE A 107 24.02 -5.72 11.83
C ILE A 107 25.42 -5.94 12.43
N SER A 108 25.70 -7.17 12.88
CA SER A 108 27.03 -7.51 13.35
C SER A 108 28.07 -7.36 12.22
N TYR A 109 29.33 -7.06 12.57
CA TYR A 109 30.40 -6.96 11.58
C TYR A 109 30.57 -8.25 10.77
N GLU A 110 30.35 -9.41 11.38
CA GLU A 110 30.44 -10.71 10.74
C GLU A 110 29.31 -10.91 9.71
N ASP A 111 28.10 -10.52 10.06
CA ASP A 111 26.94 -10.59 9.13
C ASP A 111 27.09 -9.61 7.97
N MET A 112 27.65 -8.41 8.20
CA MET A 112 27.97 -7.46 7.13
C MET A 112 28.99 -8.05 6.16
N LYS A 113 30.09 -8.59 6.67
CA LYS A 113 31.14 -9.21 5.86
C LYS A 113 30.62 -10.39 5.04
N TYR A 114 29.68 -11.16 5.60
CA TYR A 114 29.03 -12.27 4.91
C TYR A 114 28.12 -11.79 3.77
N LYS A 115 27.29 -10.77 4.03
CA LYS A 115 26.36 -10.19 3.05
C LYS A 115 27.09 -9.50 1.89
N GLU A 116 28.20 -8.83 2.16
CA GLU A 116 29.01 -8.18 1.11
C GLU A 116 29.75 -9.19 0.22
N LYS A 117 29.99 -10.40 0.73
CA LYS A 117 30.73 -11.44 0.01
C LYS A 117 29.87 -12.26 -0.94
N TYR A 118 28.57 -12.39 -0.67
CA TYR A 118 27.69 -13.27 -1.42
C TYR A 118 26.49 -12.51 -1.99
N MET A 119 26.29 -12.61 -3.30
CA MET A 119 25.13 -12.00 -3.98
C MET A 119 23.81 -12.72 -3.63
N LEU A 120 23.89 -14.00 -3.34
CA LEU A 120 22.76 -14.83 -2.92
C LEU A 120 23.19 -15.72 -1.75
N SER A 121 22.44 -15.67 -0.66
CA SER A 121 22.66 -16.47 0.51
C SER A 121 21.37 -17.25 0.83
N ILE A 122 21.44 -18.58 0.74
CA ILE A 122 20.34 -19.46 1.11
C ILE A 122 20.65 -19.98 2.51
N PRO A 123 19.97 -19.51 3.56
CA PRO A 123 20.21 -20.03 4.89
C PRO A 123 19.73 -21.47 4.99
N PHE A 124 20.61 -22.38 5.42
CA PHE A 124 20.22 -23.71 5.81
C PHE A 124 20.89 -24.05 7.15
N PHE A 125 20.15 -24.76 7.98
CA PHE A 125 20.67 -25.25 9.25
C PHE A 125 20.98 -26.73 9.09
N TYR A 126 22.20 -27.13 9.44
CA TYR A 126 22.61 -28.51 9.50
C TYR A 126 22.64 -28.94 10.97
N GLU A 127 21.63 -29.67 11.37
CA GLU A 127 21.61 -30.39 12.63
C GLU A 127 21.46 -31.87 12.28
N LYS A 128 22.45 -32.68 12.59
CA LYS A 128 22.56 -34.06 12.07
C LYS A 128 21.31 -34.89 12.36
N ASP A 129 20.83 -34.84 13.60
CA ASP A 129 19.65 -35.58 14.03
C ASP A 129 18.34 -35.03 13.45
N TYR A 130 18.27 -33.71 13.26
CA TYR A 130 17.14 -33.03 12.64
C TYR A 130 17.10 -33.29 11.13
N PHE A 131 18.27 -33.37 10.48
CA PHE A 131 18.36 -33.65 9.05
C PHE A 131 18.00 -35.11 8.75
N GLU A 132 18.45 -36.07 9.58
CA GLU A 132 18.09 -37.50 9.42
C GLU A 132 16.60 -37.74 9.69
N ALA A 133 16.02 -37.15 10.74
CA ALA A 133 14.59 -37.22 11.03
C ALA A 133 13.75 -36.54 9.95
N LYS A 134 14.23 -35.43 9.41
CA LYS A 134 13.51 -34.64 8.40
C LYS A 134 13.66 -35.21 6.99
N MET A 135 14.80 -35.85 6.67
CA MET A 135 14.96 -36.61 5.41
C MET A 135 13.98 -37.78 5.31
N GLN A 136 13.58 -38.38 6.44
CA GLN A 136 12.56 -39.43 6.44
C GLN A 136 11.13 -38.92 6.30
N HIS A 137 10.85 -37.66 6.60
CA HIS A 137 9.45 -37.18 6.75
C HIS A 137 9.10 -35.91 6.00
N ASP A 138 9.98 -35.25 5.21
CA ASP A 138 9.74 -33.89 4.96
C ASP A 138 9.66 -33.29 3.58
N MET A 139 8.99 -32.14 3.64
CA MET A 139 8.66 -31.20 2.57
C MET A 139 9.81 -30.87 1.60
N ARG A 140 11.10 -30.85 2.03
CA ARG A 140 12.20 -30.56 1.08
C ARG A 140 12.51 -31.76 0.20
N TYR A 141 12.51 -32.95 0.76
CA TYR A 141 12.67 -34.18 -0.02
C TYR A 141 11.40 -34.46 -0.82
N GLY A 142 10.24 -34.15 -0.24
CA GLY A 142 8.96 -34.21 -0.94
C GLY A 142 8.89 -33.17 -2.06
N VAL A 143 9.40 -31.97 -1.88
CA VAL A 143 9.48 -30.93 -2.92
C VAL A 143 10.49 -31.28 -4.00
N MET A 144 11.67 -31.77 -3.65
CA MET A 144 12.68 -32.20 -4.64
C MET A 144 12.26 -33.47 -5.38
N ARG A 145 11.65 -34.43 -4.69
CA ARG A 145 11.08 -35.63 -5.31
C ARG A 145 9.88 -35.27 -6.19
N LYS A 146 9.03 -34.38 -5.72
CA LYS A 146 7.89 -33.90 -6.48
C LYS A 146 8.32 -33.07 -7.68
N LEU A 147 9.34 -32.23 -7.55
CA LEU A 147 9.96 -31.53 -8.68
C LEU A 147 10.61 -32.53 -9.67
N HIS A 148 11.22 -33.61 -9.19
CA HIS A 148 11.81 -34.63 -10.04
C HIS A 148 10.73 -35.45 -10.75
N ASP A 149 9.68 -35.84 -10.05
CA ASP A 149 8.53 -36.58 -10.59
C ASP A 149 7.70 -35.69 -11.54
N ASP A 150 7.52 -34.39 -11.20
CA ASP A 150 6.82 -33.42 -12.03
C ASP A 150 7.62 -33.01 -13.29
N PHE A 151 8.96 -33.10 -13.26
CA PHE A 151 9.80 -32.88 -14.45
C PHE A 151 9.80 -34.08 -15.43
N HIS A 152 9.42 -35.28 -14.98
CA HIS A 152 9.25 -36.46 -15.82
C HIS A 152 7.81 -36.66 -16.34
N ILE A 153 6.85 -35.95 -15.77
CA ILE A 153 5.50 -35.82 -16.33
C ILE A 153 5.59 -34.75 -17.41
N GLY A 154 5.64 -35.19 -18.66
CA GLY A 154 5.88 -34.33 -19.81
C GLY A 154 5.07 -33.01 -19.76
N ALA A 155 5.73 -31.94 -20.10
CA ALA A 155 5.17 -30.57 -20.14
C ALA A 155 3.96 -30.39 -21.09
N ASP A 156 3.57 -31.45 -21.77
CA ASP A 156 2.53 -31.49 -22.79
C ASP A 156 1.15 -31.92 -22.28
N SER A 157 0.99 -32.19 -20.97
CA SER A 157 -0.35 -32.47 -20.42
C SER A 157 -0.94 -31.21 -19.76
N PRO A 158 -2.25 -30.92 -19.96
CA PRO A 158 -2.95 -29.82 -19.30
C PRO A 158 -2.84 -29.85 -17.76
N ASP A 159 -2.75 -31.03 -17.19
CA ASP A 159 -2.62 -31.26 -15.74
C ASP A 159 -1.21 -30.97 -15.23
N GLY A 160 -0.16 -31.21 -16.02
CA GLY A 160 1.23 -30.90 -15.68
C GLY A 160 1.47 -29.40 -15.58
N MET A 161 0.89 -28.63 -16.49
CA MET A 161 0.97 -27.17 -16.49
C MET A 161 0.20 -26.55 -15.30
N ALA A 162 -0.94 -27.13 -14.92
CA ALA A 162 -1.72 -26.71 -13.76
C ALA A 162 -0.97 -27.01 -12.46
N LEU A 163 -0.31 -28.17 -12.37
CA LEU A 163 0.48 -28.58 -11.21
C LEU A 163 1.75 -27.74 -11.05
N LEU A 164 2.43 -27.40 -12.16
CA LEU A 164 3.59 -26.49 -12.18
C LEU A 164 3.19 -25.09 -11.74
N LYS A 165 2.08 -24.55 -12.22
CA LYS A 165 1.52 -23.28 -11.76
C LYS A 165 1.20 -23.29 -10.28
N HIS A 166 0.55 -24.33 -9.78
CA HIS A 166 0.17 -24.41 -8.37
C HIS A 166 1.37 -24.53 -7.44
N ASN A 167 2.38 -25.32 -7.79
CA ASN A 167 3.52 -25.57 -6.93
C ASN A 167 4.63 -24.53 -7.05
N LEU A 168 4.92 -24.03 -8.25
CA LEU A 168 5.96 -23.03 -8.48
C LEU A 168 5.49 -21.61 -8.15
N LEU A 169 4.31 -21.24 -8.62
CA LEU A 169 3.73 -19.91 -8.34
C LEU A 169 3.22 -19.79 -6.89
N GLY A 170 2.74 -20.89 -6.29
CA GLY A 170 2.32 -20.92 -4.90
C GLY A 170 3.47 -20.77 -3.89
N SER A 171 4.71 -21.04 -4.31
CA SER A 171 5.91 -20.85 -3.49
C SER A 171 6.55 -19.46 -3.62
N LEU A 172 6.10 -18.64 -4.59
CA LEU A 172 6.59 -17.28 -4.73
C LEU A 172 6.08 -16.39 -3.59
N PRO A 173 6.92 -15.51 -3.04
CA PRO A 173 6.48 -14.57 -2.02
C PRO A 173 5.42 -13.63 -2.59
N SER A 174 4.46 -13.24 -1.76
CA SER A 174 3.38 -12.32 -2.13
C SER A 174 3.84 -10.88 -2.42
N GLY A 175 5.11 -10.57 -2.15
CA GLY A 175 5.78 -9.30 -2.45
C GLY A 175 7.26 -9.45 -2.16
N TYR A 176 8.08 -8.62 -2.79
CA TYR A 176 9.53 -8.62 -2.61
C TYR A 176 9.95 -7.99 -1.28
N ILE A 177 9.16 -7.00 -0.82
CA ILE A 177 9.40 -6.24 0.41
C ILE A 177 8.23 -6.48 1.37
N TYR A 178 8.48 -6.97 2.57
CA TYR A 178 7.45 -7.11 3.62
C TYR A 178 7.01 -5.74 4.14
N GLY A 179 7.90 -4.74 4.07
CA GLY A 179 7.61 -3.35 4.43
C GLY A 179 7.65 -3.09 5.93
N GLN A 180 8.50 -3.80 6.66
CA GLN A 180 8.63 -3.60 8.11
C GLN A 180 9.12 -2.18 8.44
N ASN A 181 10.12 -1.68 7.68
CA ASN A 181 10.67 -0.34 7.90
C ASN A 181 9.61 0.75 7.63
N VAL A 182 8.84 0.61 6.56
CA VAL A 182 7.76 1.55 6.27
C VAL A 182 6.63 1.45 7.29
N ASN A 183 6.31 0.27 7.81
CA ASN A 183 5.35 0.12 8.89
C ASN A 183 5.81 0.83 10.17
N ASN A 184 7.09 0.69 10.54
CA ASN A 184 7.67 1.36 11.68
C ASN A 184 7.63 2.89 11.49
N LEU A 185 7.98 3.37 10.31
CA LEU A 185 7.90 4.78 9.96
C LEU A 185 6.46 5.31 10.07
N ILE A 186 5.48 4.66 9.44
CA ILE A 186 4.07 5.05 9.54
C ILE A 186 3.62 5.05 11.00
N SER A 187 3.99 4.03 11.78
CA SER A 187 3.61 3.95 13.19
C SER A 187 4.22 5.07 14.02
N SER A 188 5.46 5.47 13.76
CA SER A 188 6.10 6.61 14.42
C SER A 188 5.45 7.95 14.08
N LEU A 189 5.00 8.12 12.83
CA LEU A 189 4.32 9.33 12.37
C LEU A 189 2.85 9.40 12.82
N THR A 190 2.25 8.28 13.24
CA THR A 190 0.86 8.20 13.68
C THR A 190 0.72 7.86 15.17
N VAL A 191 1.74 8.16 15.97
CA VAL A 191 1.68 8.01 17.44
C VAL A 191 0.52 8.85 17.98
N GLY A 192 -0.34 8.25 18.80
CA GLY A 192 -1.57 8.89 19.31
C GLY A 192 -2.84 8.57 18.48
N TYR A 193 -2.69 7.98 17.29
CA TYR A 193 -3.80 7.56 16.42
C TYR A 193 -3.75 6.04 16.11
N GLN A 194 -3.24 5.24 17.05
CA GLN A 194 -3.02 3.80 16.84
C GLN A 194 -4.27 2.94 17.07
N ASP A 195 -5.28 3.51 17.71
CA ASP A 195 -6.56 2.84 17.94
C ASP A 195 -7.39 2.78 16.65
N SER A 196 -8.45 1.98 16.70
CA SER A 196 -9.47 1.98 15.64
C SER A 196 -10.34 3.22 15.80
N LEU A 197 -10.24 4.15 14.84
CA LEU A 197 -10.87 5.47 14.87
C LEU A 197 -11.80 5.64 13.65
N ASP A 198 -12.76 6.54 13.77
CA ASP A 198 -13.50 7.05 12.63
C ASP A 198 -12.74 8.25 12.04
N PHE A 199 -12.33 8.16 10.80
CA PHE A 199 -11.48 9.18 10.18
C PHE A 199 -12.22 10.49 9.87
N LYS A 200 -13.56 10.48 9.97
CA LYS A 200 -14.33 11.73 9.92
C LYS A 200 -14.06 12.66 11.11
N ASP A 201 -13.57 12.09 12.23
CA ASP A 201 -13.31 12.81 13.47
C ASP A 201 -11.88 13.37 13.55
N PHE A 202 -11.05 13.15 12.53
CA PHE A 202 -9.75 13.80 12.42
C PHE A 202 -9.91 15.33 12.27
N PRO A 203 -8.87 16.11 12.59
CA PRO A 203 -8.88 17.57 12.38
C PRO A 203 -9.36 17.97 10.99
N LYS A 204 -9.00 17.21 9.96
CA LYS A 204 -9.63 17.21 8.64
C LYS A 204 -10.12 15.80 8.33
N PRO A 205 -11.41 15.59 8.04
CA PRO A 205 -11.94 14.28 7.65
C PRO A 205 -11.13 13.66 6.54
N PHE A 206 -10.84 12.36 6.69
CA PHE A 206 -9.93 11.65 5.80
C PHE A 206 -10.54 10.38 5.22
N VAL A 207 -10.20 10.11 3.96
CA VAL A 207 -10.52 8.86 3.29
C VAL A 207 -9.35 8.47 2.40
N CYS A 208 -8.99 7.19 2.38
CA CYS A 208 -8.07 6.68 1.37
C CYS A 208 -8.55 5.37 0.74
N ILE A 209 -8.00 5.09 -0.43
CA ILE A 209 -8.41 3.94 -1.25
C ILE A 209 -7.34 2.86 -1.20
N ALA A 210 -7.77 1.62 -1.03
CA ALA A 210 -6.99 0.43 -1.31
C ALA A 210 -7.78 -0.48 -2.27
N ALA A 211 -7.11 -1.42 -2.92
CA ALA A 211 -7.76 -2.40 -3.78
C ALA A 211 -7.79 -3.76 -3.09
N ASP A 212 -8.97 -4.38 -3.00
CA ASP A 212 -9.10 -5.73 -2.45
C ASP A 212 -8.99 -6.77 -3.56
N MET A 213 -7.93 -7.56 -3.50
CA MET A 213 -7.65 -8.62 -4.48
C MET A 213 -8.61 -9.81 -4.41
N VAL A 214 -9.33 -9.97 -3.28
CA VAL A 214 -10.30 -11.07 -3.10
C VAL A 214 -11.60 -10.74 -3.82
N SER A 215 -12.13 -9.54 -3.61
CA SER A 215 -13.39 -9.10 -4.21
C SER A 215 -13.21 -8.38 -5.55
N GLY A 216 -12.00 -7.93 -5.85
CA GLY A 216 -11.71 -7.09 -6.99
C GLY A 216 -12.29 -5.67 -6.90
N LYS A 217 -12.68 -5.20 -5.72
CA LYS A 217 -13.30 -3.88 -5.51
C LYS A 217 -12.37 -2.94 -4.76
N ALA A 218 -12.68 -1.65 -4.81
CA ALA A 218 -12.05 -0.67 -3.93
C ALA A 218 -12.46 -0.92 -2.48
N LYS A 219 -11.51 -0.82 -1.55
CA LYS A 219 -11.73 -0.64 -0.13
C LYS A 219 -11.61 0.85 0.19
N ILE A 220 -12.71 1.42 0.65
CA ILE A 220 -12.74 2.81 1.13
C ILE A 220 -12.39 2.80 2.61
N TRP A 221 -11.21 3.30 2.96
CA TRP A 221 -10.81 3.48 4.34
C TRP A 221 -11.36 4.81 4.85
N HIS A 222 -12.41 4.74 5.65
CA HIS A 222 -13.02 5.86 6.37
C HIS A 222 -12.97 5.68 7.89
N SER A 223 -12.56 4.49 8.33
CA SER A 223 -12.42 4.12 9.74
C SER A 223 -11.47 2.94 9.91
N GLY A 224 -11.05 2.67 11.14
CA GLY A 224 -10.14 1.59 11.48
C GLY A 224 -8.78 2.11 11.95
N LYS A 225 -7.75 1.29 11.81
CA LYS A 225 -6.38 1.70 12.17
C LYS A 225 -5.76 2.47 11.02
N ILE A 226 -5.39 3.71 11.28
CA ILE A 226 -4.81 4.60 10.24
C ILE A 226 -3.52 4.03 9.63
N ASN A 227 -2.68 3.37 10.42
CA ASN A 227 -1.47 2.73 9.92
C ASN A 227 -1.76 1.61 8.92
N GLN A 228 -2.83 0.81 9.12
CA GLN A 228 -3.25 -0.22 8.17
C GLN A 228 -3.79 0.42 6.88
N ALA A 229 -4.56 1.50 7.01
CA ALA A 229 -5.07 2.24 5.87
C ALA A 229 -3.92 2.81 5.01
N MET A 230 -2.98 3.52 5.65
CA MET A 230 -1.79 4.07 4.99
C MET A 230 -0.93 2.98 4.35
N ARG A 231 -0.69 1.87 5.08
CA ARG A 231 0.14 0.79 4.57
C ARG A 231 -0.50 0.07 3.39
N SER A 232 -1.83 -0.16 3.43
CA SER A 232 -2.55 -0.85 2.36
C SER A 232 -2.63 -0.01 1.09
N THR A 233 -2.93 1.29 1.21
CA THR A 233 -3.08 2.18 0.05
C THR A 233 -1.80 2.31 -0.78
N MET A 234 -0.61 2.04 -0.19
CA MET A 234 0.68 2.10 -0.85
C MET A 234 1.29 0.73 -1.20
N SER A 235 0.56 -0.36 -0.97
CA SER A 235 1.05 -1.73 -1.21
C SER A 235 1.08 -2.10 -2.69
N ILE A 236 2.03 -1.55 -3.44
CA ILE A 236 2.18 -1.85 -4.87
C ILE A 236 2.41 -3.36 -5.06
N PRO A 237 1.54 -4.05 -5.84
CA PRO A 237 1.68 -5.48 -6.07
C PRO A 237 3.02 -5.86 -6.69
N GLY A 238 3.60 -6.95 -6.21
CA GLY A 238 4.92 -7.40 -6.66
C GLY A 238 6.09 -6.70 -5.95
N LEU A 239 5.91 -5.45 -5.52
CA LEU A 239 6.91 -4.73 -4.73
C LEU A 239 6.70 -4.97 -3.24
N PHE A 240 5.52 -4.61 -2.73
CA PHE A 240 5.19 -4.79 -1.33
C PHE A 240 4.26 -5.99 -1.08
N ALA A 241 4.47 -6.66 0.05
CA ALA A 241 3.51 -7.65 0.53
C ALA A 241 2.16 -6.98 0.81
N PRO A 242 1.04 -7.60 0.39
CA PRO A 242 -0.30 -7.06 0.62
C PRO A 242 -0.65 -7.04 2.11
N VAL A 243 -1.52 -6.11 2.50
CA VAL A 243 -2.07 -6.05 3.85
C VAL A 243 -3.27 -6.98 3.94
N ARG A 244 -3.24 -7.91 4.91
CA ARG A 244 -4.33 -8.86 5.16
C ARG A 244 -5.10 -8.42 6.39
N VAL A 245 -6.37 -8.10 6.21
CA VAL A 245 -7.25 -7.63 7.28
C VAL A 245 -8.70 -7.99 6.98
N ASP A 246 -9.43 -8.45 7.96
CA ASP A 246 -10.87 -8.75 7.88
C ASP A 246 -11.28 -9.62 6.65
N GLY A 247 -10.44 -10.61 6.30
CA GLY A 247 -10.65 -11.48 5.15
C GLY A 247 -10.37 -10.85 3.78
N MET A 248 -9.87 -9.62 3.74
CA MET A 248 -9.42 -8.93 2.53
C MET A 248 -7.91 -9.10 2.33
N VAL A 249 -7.49 -8.99 1.08
CA VAL A 249 -6.08 -8.93 0.65
C VAL A 249 -5.89 -7.59 -0.06
N LEU A 250 -5.43 -6.60 0.68
CA LEU A 250 -5.38 -5.22 0.24
C LEU A 250 -4.03 -4.87 -0.39
N VAL A 251 -4.10 -4.25 -1.53
CA VAL A 251 -2.97 -3.70 -2.29
C VAL A 251 -3.22 -2.24 -2.63
N ASP A 252 -2.26 -1.61 -3.32
CA ASP A 252 -2.31 -0.20 -3.70
C ASP A 252 -3.64 0.17 -4.37
N GLY A 253 -4.22 1.26 -3.90
CA GLY A 253 -5.52 1.75 -4.36
C GLY A 253 -5.53 2.20 -5.81
N GLY A 254 -4.36 2.55 -6.37
CA GLY A 254 -4.21 2.95 -7.76
C GLY A 254 -4.72 1.91 -8.77
N LEU A 255 -4.79 0.64 -8.38
CA LEU A 255 -5.41 -0.41 -9.20
C LEU A 255 -6.94 -0.26 -9.35
N ARG A 256 -7.59 0.59 -8.57
CA ARG A 256 -9.05 0.76 -8.60
C ARG A 256 -9.49 2.21 -8.76
N ASP A 257 -8.88 3.11 -8.03
CA ASP A 257 -9.16 4.54 -8.11
C ASP A 257 -7.93 5.31 -7.67
N ASN A 258 -7.08 5.67 -8.62
CA ASN A 258 -5.85 6.40 -8.36
C ASN A 258 -6.10 7.87 -8.01
N TYR A 259 -7.28 8.39 -8.38
CA TYR A 259 -7.62 9.80 -8.24
C TYR A 259 -9.10 9.97 -7.86
N PRO A 260 -9.48 9.77 -6.57
CA PRO A 260 -10.85 9.55 -6.12
C PRO A 260 -11.74 10.81 -6.12
N THR A 261 -11.78 11.52 -7.23
CA THR A 261 -12.61 12.73 -7.38
C THR A 261 -14.10 12.43 -7.41
N SER A 262 -14.49 11.30 -8.01
CA SER A 262 -15.89 10.86 -8.02
C SER A 262 -16.39 10.59 -6.61
N LEU A 263 -15.58 9.92 -5.78
CA LEU A 263 -15.92 9.65 -4.38
C LEU A 263 -16.04 10.96 -3.58
N ALA A 264 -15.16 11.94 -3.81
CA ALA A 264 -15.26 13.25 -3.18
C ALA A 264 -16.60 13.96 -3.52
N ARG A 265 -17.06 13.84 -4.75
CA ARG A 265 -18.38 14.34 -5.19
C ARG A 265 -19.53 13.61 -4.49
N GLU A 266 -19.46 12.29 -4.41
CA GLU A 266 -20.46 11.47 -3.72
C GLU A 266 -20.53 11.81 -2.24
N MET A 267 -19.42 12.16 -1.61
CA MET A 267 -19.34 12.60 -0.21
C MET A 267 -19.77 14.05 0.00
N GLY A 268 -20.13 14.77 -1.06
CA GLY A 268 -20.76 16.09 -0.98
C GLY A 268 -19.83 17.26 -1.17
N ALA A 269 -18.67 17.10 -1.83
CA ALA A 269 -17.80 18.23 -2.19
C ALA A 269 -18.44 19.07 -3.30
N ASP A 270 -18.52 20.39 -3.08
CA ASP A 270 -18.90 21.36 -4.10
C ASP A 270 -17.71 21.72 -4.98
N ILE A 271 -16.55 21.91 -4.36
CA ILE A 271 -15.29 22.25 -5.00
C ILE A 271 -14.30 21.13 -4.72
N ILE A 272 -13.60 20.68 -5.76
CA ILE A 272 -12.51 19.71 -5.63
C ILE A 272 -11.22 20.39 -6.06
N ILE A 273 -10.26 20.45 -5.14
CA ILE A 273 -8.88 20.78 -5.46
C ILE A 273 -8.16 19.46 -5.60
N GLY A 274 -7.84 19.11 -6.85
CA GLY A 274 -7.20 17.86 -7.15
C GLY A 274 -5.74 18.03 -7.54
N VAL A 275 -4.89 17.16 -7.00
CA VAL A 275 -3.47 17.06 -7.36
C VAL A 275 -3.28 15.73 -8.07
N ASP A 276 -3.24 15.77 -9.38
CA ASP A 276 -3.02 14.59 -10.22
C ASP A 276 -1.54 14.49 -10.59
N LEU A 277 -0.90 13.43 -10.16
CA LEU A 277 0.51 13.10 -10.44
C LEU A 277 0.64 11.96 -11.46
N SER A 278 -0.47 11.52 -12.05
CA SER A 278 -0.44 10.52 -13.12
C SER A 278 0.48 10.97 -14.24
N GLN A 279 1.27 10.06 -14.75
CA GLN A 279 2.07 10.32 -15.96
C GLN A 279 1.29 9.81 -17.15
N GLY A 280 1.27 10.59 -18.21
CA GLY A 280 0.87 10.09 -19.52
C GLY A 280 1.69 8.86 -19.93
N ARG A 281 1.30 8.20 -21.02
CA ARG A 281 1.98 7.00 -21.53
C ARG A 281 3.49 7.23 -21.62
N ARG A 282 4.26 6.35 -20.99
CA ARG A 282 5.73 6.37 -21.05
C ARG A 282 6.21 5.91 -22.42
N ALA A 283 7.38 6.39 -22.83
CA ALA A 283 8.04 5.90 -24.03
C ALA A 283 8.55 4.45 -23.82
N TYR A 284 8.75 3.73 -24.91
CA TYR A 284 9.29 2.36 -24.88
C TYR A 284 10.58 2.25 -24.08
N THR A 285 11.42 3.27 -24.10
CA THR A 285 12.70 3.35 -23.39
C THR A 285 12.58 3.54 -21.88
N ASP A 286 11.39 3.88 -21.38
CA ASP A 286 11.18 4.27 -19.99
C ASP A 286 10.51 3.16 -19.17
N VAL A 287 10.23 2.01 -19.79
CA VAL A 287 9.61 0.83 -19.15
C VAL A 287 10.62 -0.31 -19.17
N ASN A 288 11.57 -0.28 -18.22
CA ASN A 288 12.73 -1.18 -18.25
C ASN A 288 12.71 -2.28 -17.19
N ASN A 289 11.86 -2.16 -16.18
CA ASN A 289 11.80 -3.09 -15.07
C ASN A 289 10.36 -3.34 -14.60
N ILE A 290 10.20 -4.31 -13.71
CA ILE A 290 8.87 -4.71 -13.18
C ILE A 290 8.16 -3.56 -12.46
N ALA A 291 8.90 -2.68 -11.76
CA ALA A 291 8.32 -1.54 -11.08
C ALA A 291 7.79 -0.50 -12.05
N ASP A 292 8.48 -0.27 -13.17
CA ASP A 292 8.02 0.61 -14.25
C ASP A 292 6.76 0.06 -14.93
N ILE A 293 6.71 -1.26 -15.16
CA ILE A 293 5.54 -1.93 -15.76
C ILE A 293 4.32 -1.80 -14.82
N ILE A 294 4.51 -2.05 -13.53
CA ILE A 294 3.44 -1.95 -12.54
C ILE A 294 2.97 -0.50 -12.41
N SER A 295 3.91 0.46 -12.29
CA SER A 295 3.59 1.89 -12.22
C SER A 295 2.84 2.36 -13.46
N GLN A 296 3.29 1.95 -14.66
CA GLN A 296 2.60 2.28 -15.89
C GLN A 296 1.21 1.63 -15.95
N GLY A 297 1.06 0.41 -15.45
CA GLY A 297 -0.24 -0.26 -15.33
C GLY A 297 -1.22 0.50 -14.44
N ILE A 298 -0.73 1.05 -13.32
CA ILE A 298 -1.53 1.89 -12.41
C ILE A 298 -1.89 3.22 -13.08
N ASP A 299 -0.96 3.84 -13.81
CA ASP A 299 -1.20 5.10 -14.53
C ASP A 299 -2.16 4.94 -15.73
N MET A 300 -2.43 3.70 -16.18
CA MET A 300 -3.32 3.40 -17.32
C MET A 300 -4.75 3.04 -16.89
N LEU A 301 -4.98 2.77 -15.61
CA LEU A 301 -6.30 2.44 -15.06
C LEU A 301 -7.07 3.69 -14.64
#